data_6db4977404410927395faca2a197ccbf
#
_entry.id   6db4977404410927395faca2a197ccbf
#
_cell.length_a   1.000
_cell.length_b   1.000
_cell.length_c   1.000
_cell.angle_alpha   90.00
_cell.angle_beta   90.00
_cell.angle_gamma   90.00
#
_symmetry.space_group_name_H-M   'P 1'
#
loop_
_entity.id
_entity.type
_entity.pdbx_description
1 polymer ?
#
loop_
_entity_poly.entity_id
_entity_poly.type
_entity_poly.pdbx_seq_one_letter_code
_entity_poly.pdbx_strand_id
1 'polypeptide(L)'
;LESTSYLLSDQNGKQKCLFTGDTFFLGDVGIPDVAQRYKGVSKEELAGILYDSINKKIKPLDKDILIYPGHGAGSACGKKMMKKTIDTLENQLKLNYSINGSFSREKFIDELLGNLPEPPSYFPANVKLNQEGYDDLNDVLKRSLNKISVLNFKDLISNKKIIVLDTRDSNQFVKSHINKSIFIGLNGRFAPW
;
A
#
# COMPACT_ATOMS: atom_id res chain seq x y z
N LEU A 1 1.07 4.08 -12.01
CA LEU A 1 1.30 3.92 -13.43
C LEU A 1 1.48 2.47 -13.85
N GLU A 2 1.80 1.57 -12.95
CA GLU A 2 1.90 0.13 -13.21
C GLU A 2 0.69 -0.63 -12.64
N SER A 3 -0.39 0.07 -12.32
CA SER A 3 -1.63 -0.56 -11.88
C SER A 3 -2.37 -1.12 -13.08
N THR A 4 -2.60 -2.43 -13.08
CA THR A 4 -3.29 -3.14 -14.16
C THR A 4 -4.70 -3.50 -13.73
N SER A 5 -5.68 -3.24 -14.60
CA SER A 5 -7.05 -3.70 -14.42
C SER A 5 -7.39 -4.73 -15.49
N TYR A 6 -8.18 -5.75 -15.14
CA TYR A 6 -8.58 -6.82 -16.03
C TYR A 6 -10.08 -6.81 -16.25
N LEU A 7 -10.49 -6.60 -17.50
CA LEU A 7 -11.89 -6.71 -17.92
C LEU A 7 -12.17 -8.14 -18.42
N LEU A 8 -13.12 -8.81 -17.78
CA LEU A 8 -13.57 -10.12 -18.19
C LEU A 8 -14.85 -9.99 -19.05
N SER A 9 -14.82 -10.58 -20.23
CA SER A 9 -15.97 -10.71 -21.11
C SER A 9 -16.31 -12.18 -21.35
N ASP A 10 -17.56 -12.48 -21.66
CA ASP A 10 -17.94 -13.82 -22.09
C ASP A 10 -17.53 -14.08 -23.55
N GLN A 11 -17.79 -15.31 -24.02
CA GLN A 11 -17.44 -15.75 -25.38
C GLN A 11 -18.12 -14.94 -26.51
N ASN A 12 -19.17 -14.19 -26.19
CA ASN A 12 -19.88 -13.31 -27.13
C ASN A 12 -19.39 -11.85 -27.04
N GLY A 13 -18.34 -11.59 -26.24
CA GLY A 13 -17.79 -10.26 -26.04
C GLY A 13 -18.55 -9.40 -25.03
N LYS A 14 -19.62 -9.91 -24.39
CA LYS A 14 -20.35 -9.16 -23.38
C LYS A 14 -19.51 -9.01 -22.12
N GLN A 15 -19.29 -7.76 -21.70
CA GLN A 15 -18.55 -7.43 -20.48
C GLN A 15 -19.29 -7.96 -19.23
N LYS A 16 -18.54 -8.57 -18.29
CA LYS A 16 -19.10 -9.21 -17.09
C LYS A 16 -18.58 -8.56 -15.80
N CYS A 17 -17.28 -8.43 -15.68
CA CYS A 17 -16.70 -7.83 -14.49
C CYS A 17 -15.35 -7.19 -14.77
N LEU A 18 -14.97 -6.28 -13.89
CA LEU A 18 -13.70 -5.56 -13.92
C LEU A 18 -12.96 -5.78 -12.58
N PHE A 19 -11.78 -6.37 -12.64
CA PHE A 19 -10.82 -6.44 -11.53
C PHE A 19 -9.95 -5.19 -11.59
N THR A 20 -10.14 -4.26 -10.67
CA THR A 20 -9.55 -2.93 -10.76
C THR A 20 -8.21 -2.80 -10.05
N GLY A 21 -7.79 -3.82 -9.29
CA GLY A 21 -6.59 -3.69 -8.45
C GLY A 21 -6.68 -2.45 -7.56
N ASP A 22 -5.60 -1.70 -7.51
CA ASP A 22 -5.50 -0.47 -6.71
C ASP A 22 -5.81 0.79 -7.52
N THR A 23 -6.33 0.66 -8.74
CA THR A 23 -6.71 1.81 -9.55
C THR A 23 -8.03 2.42 -9.09
N PHE A 24 -9.03 1.58 -8.83
CA PHE A 24 -10.40 2.01 -8.55
C PHE A 24 -11.01 1.14 -7.46
N PHE A 25 -11.46 1.77 -6.39
CA PHE A 25 -12.13 1.14 -5.26
C PHE A 25 -13.61 1.50 -5.23
N LEU A 26 -14.40 0.76 -4.45
CA LEU A 26 -15.81 1.09 -4.28
C LEU A 26 -15.95 2.35 -3.41
N GLY A 27 -16.50 3.41 -4.01
CA GLY A 27 -16.64 4.73 -3.40
C GLY A 27 -15.37 5.58 -3.38
N ASP A 28 -14.23 5.04 -3.87
CA ASP A 28 -12.94 5.70 -3.78
C ASP A 28 -11.99 5.29 -4.92
N VAL A 29 -10.76 5.76 -4.88
CA VAL A 29 -9.68 5.42 -5.82
C VAL A 29 -8.37 5.19 -5.09
N GLY A 30 -7.42 4.56 -5.77
CA GLY A 30 -6.06 4.41 -5.26
C GLY A 30 -5.37 5.75 -5.04
N ILE A 31 -4.57 5.82 -4.00
CA ILE A 31 -3.76 7.01 -3.69
C ILE A 31 -2.51 6.99 -4.56
N PRO A 32 -2.20 8.07 -5.29
CA PRO A 32 -0.96 8.18 -6.07
C PRO A 32 0.24 8.51 -5.15
N ASP A 33 0.48 7.67 -4.14
CA ASP A 33 1.59 7.80 -3.18
C ASP A 33 2.94 7.49 -3.79
N VAL A 34 2.93 6.96 -4.99
CA VAL A 34 4.05 6.37 -5.71
C VAL A 34 4.87 7.42 -6.46
N ALA A 35 4.53 8.71 -6.33
CA ALA A 35 5.26 9.80 -6.97
C ALA A 35 6.77 9.80 -6.65
N GLN A 36 7.15 9.29 -5.50
CA GLN A 36 8.56 9.13 -5.11
C GLN A 36 9.32 8.08 -5.94
N ARG A 37 8.61 7.20 -6.67
CA ARG A 37 9.22 6.18 -7.54
C ARG A 37 9.65 6.74 -8.89
N TYR A 38 8.95 7.75 -9.38
CA TYR A 38 9.15 8.28 -10.73
C TYR A 38 9.83 9.63 -10.63
N LYS A 39 11.16 9.64 -10.69
CA LYS A 39 11.92 10.90 -10.80
C LYS A 39 11.36 11.68 -11.99
N GLY A 40 10.79 12.84 -11.73
CA GLY A 40 10.29 13.76 -12.75
C GLY A 40 8.77 13.79 -12.97
N VAL A 41 7.98 12.97 -12.23
CA VAL A 41 6.50 13.03 -12.28
C VAL A 41 5.98 13.49 -10.93
N SER A 42 5.20 14.57 -10.89
CA SER A 42 4.61 15.08 -9.66
C SER A 42 3.41 14.24 -9.23
N LYS A 43 3.03 14.32 -7.94
CA LYS A 43 1.82 13.67 -7.43
C LYS A 43 0.55 14.21 -8.08
N GLU A 44 0.53 15.50 -8.41
CA GLU A 44 -0.57 16.18 -9.12
C GLU A 44 -0.72 15.62 -10.54
N GLU A 45 0.37 15.40 -11.24
CA GLU A 45 0.38 14.80 -12.56
C GLU A 45 -0.10 13.34 -12.51
N LEU A 46 0.36 12.55 -11.53
CA LEU A 46 -0.11 11.17 -11.33
C LEU A 46 -1.61 11.10 -11.00
N ALA A 47 -2.09 12.00 -10.16
CA ALA A 47 -3.51 12.12 -9.85
C ALA A 47 -4.34 12.48 -11.09
N GLY A 48 -3.82 13.37 -11.92
CA GLY A 48 -4.45 13.72 -13.19
C GLY A 48 -4.49 12.57 -14.19
N ILE A 49 -3.43 11.77 -14.29
CA ILE A 49 -3.39 10.56 -15.11
C ILE A 49 -4.42 9.52 -14.61
N LEU A 50 -4.56 9.39 -13.30
CA LEU A 50 -5.56 8.51 -12.70
C LEU A 50 -6.98 8.95 -13.04
N TYR A 51 -7.30 10.25 -12.89
CA TYR A 51 -8.59 10.82 -13.30
C TYR A 51 -8.90 10.52 -14.77
N ASP A 52 -7.94 10.79 -15.65
CA ASP A 52 -8.08 10.54 -17.08
C ASP A 52 -8.30 9.05 -17.39
N SER A 53 -7.58 8.16 -16.72
CA SER A 53 -7.72 6.72 -16.89
C SER A 53 -9.10 6.23 -16.47
N ILE A 54 -9.60 6.68 -15.32
CA ILE A 54 -10.93 6.31 -14.81
C ILE A 54 -12.02 6.82 -15.78
N ASN A 55 -11.97 8.09 -16.15
CA ASN A 55 -13.02 8.69 -16.96
C ASN A 55 -12.98 8.24 -18.43
N LYS A 56 -11.81 7.92 -18.98
CA LYS A 56 -11.67 7.46 -20.38
C LYS A 56 -11.79 5.95 -20.56
N LYS A 57 -11.42 5.15 -19.55
CA LYS A 57 -11.32 3.69 -19.67
C LYS A 57 -12.38 2.93 -18.86
N ILE A 58 -12.71 3.38 -17.64
CA ILE A 58 -13.68 2.69 -16.78
C ILE A 58 -15.10 3.21 -17.02
N LYS A 59 -15.28 4.51 -17.04
CA LYS A 59 -16.59 5.15 -17.20
C LYS A 59 -17.39 4.72 -18.45
N PRO A 60 -16.75 4.44 -19.61
CA PRO A 60 -17.46 4.02 -20.81
C PRO A 60 -17.89 2.55 -20.84
N LEU A 61 -17.45 1.73 -19.86
CA LEU A 61 -17.80 0.30 -19.82
C LEU A 61 -19.29 0.08 -19.54
N ASP A 62 -19.76 -1.15 -19.78
CA ASP A 62 -21.14 -1.55 -19.53
C ASP A 62 -21.52 -1.30 -18.05
N LYS A 63 -22.66 -0.67 -17.82
CA LYS A 63 -23.06 -0.23 -16.47
C LYS A 63 -23.40 -1.38 -15.52
N ASP A 64 -23.78 -2.52 -16.06
CA ASP A 64 -24.16 -3.73 -15.31
C ASP A 64 -22.96 -4.59 -14.90
N ILE A 65 -21.72 -4.25 -15.32
CA ILE A 65 -20.54 -5.01 -14.92
C ILE A 65 -20.30 -4.92 -13.42
N LEU A 66 -19.77 -6.02 -12.86
CA LEU A 66 -19.36 -6.08 -11.46
C LEU A 66 -17.94 -5.57 -11.29
N ILE A 67 -17.73 -4.74 -10.29
CA ILE A 67 -16.41 -4.20 -9.92
C ILE A 67 -15.85 -5.00 -8.75
N TYR A 68 -14.62 -5.51 -8.91
CA TYR A 68 -13.84 -6.23 -7.91
C TYR A 68 -12.55 -5.46 -7.63
N PRO A 69 -12.51 -4.65 -6.56
CA PRO A 69 -11.31 -3.91 -6.20
C PRO A 69 -10.25 -4.81 -5.53
N GLY A 70 -8.99 -4.36 -5.53
CA GLY A 70 -7.90 -5.05 -4.86
C GLY A 70 -7.98 -5.00 -3.33
N HIS A 71 -8.63 -3.97 -2.78
CA HIS A 71 -8.81 -3.75 -1.35
C HIS A 71 -10.23 -3.32 -1.00
N GLY A 72 -10.63 -3.56 0.25
CA GLY A 72 -11.86 -3.07 0.85
C GLY A 72 -11.63 -2.01 1.93
N ALA A 73 -12.71 -1.62 2.60
CA ALA A 73 -12.69 -0.63 3.68
C ALA A 73 -11.66 -1.00 4.77
N GLY A 74 -10.90 -0.02 5.22
CA GLY A 74 -9.84 -0.18 6.23
C GLY A 74 -8.42 -0.35 5.65
N SER A 75 -8.28 -0.47 4.33
CA SER A 75 -6.97 -0.42 3.69
C SER A 75 -6.40 1.00 3.70
N ALA A 76 -5.07 1.11 3.84
CA ALA A 76 -4.35 2.39 3.71
C ALA A 76 -4.26 2.90 2.26
N CYS A 77 -4.71 2.09 1.28
CA CYS A 77 -4.62 2.44 -0.15
C CYS A 77 -5.72 3.39 -0.63
N GLY A 78 -6.74 3.68 0.20
CA GLY A 78 -7.81 4.63 -0.09
C GLY A 78 -8.30 5.32 1.19
N LYS A 79 -9.08 6.39 1.03
CA LYS A 79 -9.54 7.23 2.15
C LYS A 79 -10.98 6.95 2.58
N LYS A 80 -11.87 6.70 1.62
CA LYS A 80 -13.33 6.68 1.81
C LYS A 80 -13.98 5.41 1.22
N MET A 81 -13.28 4.29 1.23
CA MET A 81 -13.78 3.04 0.66
C MET A 81 -15.07 2.58 1.33
N MET A 82 -16.00 2.09 0.52
CA MET A 82 -17.25 1.48 0.99
C MET A 82 -16.96 0.13 1.68
N LYS A 83 -17.85 -0.26 2.60
CA LYS A 83 -17.77 -1.58 3.27
C LYS A 83 -18.09 -2.77 2.35
N LYS A 84 -18.75 -2.52 1.21
CA LYS A 84 -19.01 -3.56 0.20
C LYS A 84 -17.69 -4.05 -0.40
N THR A 85 -17.68 -5.31 -0.83
CA THR A 85 -16.53 -5.92 -1.54
C THR A 85 -16.77 -6.04 -3.04
N ILE A 86 -18.02 -5.94 -3.48
CA ILE A 86 -18.45 -6.01 -4.89
C ILE A 86 -19.58 -5.01 -5.09
N ASP A 87 -19.60 -4.32 -6.22
CA ASP A 87 -20.70 -3.44 -6.62
C ASP A 87 -20.78 -3.34 -8.14
N THR A 88 -21.86 -2.76 -8.67
CA THR A 88 -21.99 -2.52 -10.11
C THR A 88 -21.33 -1.21 -10.50
N LEU A 89 -20.88 -1.10 -11.75
CA LEU A 89 -20.40 0.18 -12.27
C LEU A 89 -21.50 1.24 -12.25
N GLU A 90 -22.76 0.86 -12.49
CA GLU A 90 -23.89 1.79 -12.40
C GLU A 90 -24.00 2.48 -11.04
N ASN A 91 -23.84 1.72 -9.94
CA ASN A 91 -23.84 2.30 -8.61
C ASN A 91 -22.62 3.19 -8.37
N GLN A 92 -21.45 2.79 -8.86
CA GLN A 92 -20.25 3.61 -8.74
C GLN A 92 -20.35 4.91 -9.54
N LEU A 93 -20.99 4.91 -10.69
CA LEU A 93 -21.29 6.13 -11.46
C LEU A 93 -22.20 7.13 -10.69
N LYS A 94 -22.95 6.66 -9.70
CA LYS A 94 -23.78 7.50 -8.83
C LYS A 94 -23.06 7.93 -7.55
N LEU A 95 -22.27 7.05 -6.96
CA LEU A 95 -21.77 7.20 -5.59
C LEU A 95 -20.29 7.59 -5.49
N ASN A 96 -19.48 7.14 -6.45
CA ASN A 96 -18.03 7.36 -6.39
C ASN A 96 -17.66 8.73 -6.98
N TYR A 97 -17.09 9.61 -6.16
CA TYR A 97 -16.76 10.99 -6.54
C TYR A 97 -15.80 11.09 -7.72
N SER A 98 -15.00 10.07 -7.95
CA SER A 98 -13.99 10.05 -9.02
C SER A 98 -14.57 9.88 -10.43
N ILE A 99 -15.79 9.36 -10.53
CA ILE A 99 -16.40 8.96 -11.80
C ILE A 99 -17.83 9.50 -12.01
N ASN A 100 -18.49 9.94 -10.93
CA ASN A 100 -19.90 10.40 -10.97
C ASN A 100 -20.09 11.76 -11.65
N GLY A 101 -19.01 12.43 -12.02
CA GLY A 101 -19.05 13.73 -12.68
C GLY A 101 -19.23 14.93 -11.76
N SER A 102 -19.22 14.74 -10.43
CA SER A 102 -19.35 15.84 -9.45
C SER A 102 -18.10 16.71 -9.35
N PHE A 103 -16.94 16.19 -9.77
CA PHE A 103 -15.66 16.88 -9.72
C PHE A 103 -15.09 17.15 -11.12
N SER A 104 -14.55 18.36 -11.32
CA SER A 104 -13.61 18.63 -12.41
C SER A 104 -12.30 17.88 -12.16
N ARG A 105 -11.45 17.81 -13.17
CA ARG A 105 -10.13 17.20 -13.05
C ARG A 105 -9.30 17.84 -11.94
N GLU A 106 -9.29 19.16 -11.86
CA GLU A 106 -8.57 19.94 -10.86
C GLU A 106 -9.12 19.66 -9.46
N LYS A 107 -10.43 19.72 -9.29
CA LYS A 107 -11.09 19.43 -8.02
C LYS A 107 -10.86 17.99 -7.55
N PHE A 108 -10.80 17.04 -8.48
CA PHE A 108 -10.46 15.65 -8.17
C PHE A 108 -9.02 15.55 -7.64
N ILE A 109 -8.06 16.24 -8.28
CA ILE A 109 -6.65 16.26 -7.85
C ILE A 109 -6.55 16.83 -6.43
N ASP A 110 -7.20 17.97 -6.17
CA ASP A 110 -7.19 18.62 -4.86
C ASP A 110 -7.80 17.71 -3.78
N GLU A 111 -8.94 17.07 -4.04
CA GLU A 111 -9.59 16.14 -3.10
C GLU A 111 -8.73 14.91 -2.83
N LEU A 112 -8.15 14.33 -3.89
CA LEU A 112 -7.33 13.13 -3.78
C LEU A 112 -6.04 13.38 -3.00
N LEU A 113 -5.37 14.49 -3.26
CA LEU A 113 -4.09 14.85 -2.64
C LEU A 113 -4.26 15.57 -1.30
N GLY A 114 -5.45 16.12 -1.03
CA GLY A 114 -5.74 16.79 0.24
C GLY A 114 -5.61 15.85 1.43
N ASN A 115 -4.88 16.29 2.48
CA ASN A 115 -4.71 15.52 3.73
C ASN A 115 -4.15 14.10 3.56
N LEU A 116 -3.28 13.88 2.56
CA LEU A 116 -2.53 12.62 2.47
C LEU A 116 -1.55 12.52 3.64
N PRO A 117 -1.55 11.41 4.39
CA PRO A 117 -0.50 11.16 5.36
C PRO A 117 0.84 10.99 4.64
N GLU A 118 1.92 11.31 5.34
CA GLU A 118 3.26 10.96 4.84
C GLU A 118 3.37 9.45 4.66
N PRO A 119 3.94 9.00 3.53
CA PRO A 119 4.12 7.57 3.30
C PRO A 119 5.06 6.98 4.36
N PRO A 120 4.81 5.73 4.81
CA PRO A 120 5.69 5.07 5.75
C PRO A 120 7.14 5.03 5.25
N SER A 121 8.09 5.24 6.13
CA SER A 121 9.53 5.31 5.79
C SER A 121 10.09 4.06 5.11
N TYR A 122 9.46 2.90 5.32
CA TYR A 122 9.87 1.64 4.71
C TYR A 122 9.37 1.46 3.24
N PHE A 123 8.45 2.29 2.75
CA PHE A 123 7.91 2.15 1.39
C PHE A 123 9.00 2.17 0.29
N PRO A 124 9.96 3.09 0.30
CA PRO A 124 11.02 3.09 -0.71
C PRO A 124 11.85 1.80 -0.72
N ALA A 125 12.11 1.22 0.46
CA ALA A 125 12.83 -0.04 0.58
C ALA A 125 12.02 -1.21 -0.01
N ASN A 126 10.73 -1.31 0.32
CA ASN A 126 9.84 -2.34 -0.24
C ASN A 126 9.71 -2.23 -1.76
N VAL A 127 9.61 -1.00 -2.28
CA VAL A 127 9.57 -0.77 -3.73
C VAL A 127 10.83 -1.29 -4.40
N LYS A 128 11.99 -0.98 -3.84
CA LYS A 128 13.27 -1.44 -4.36
C LYS A 128 13.35 -2.97 -4.37
N LEU A 129 12.96 -3.62 -3.28
CA LEU A 129 12.91 -5.09 -3.18
C LEU A 129 11.96 -5.71 -4.23
N ASN A 130 10.80 -5.07 -4.48
CA ASN A 130 9.86 -5.56 -5.49
C ASN A 130 10.35 -5.37 -6.94
N GLN A 131 11.18 -4.37 -7.20
CA GLN A 131 11.74 -4.10 -8.54
C GLN A 131 13.00 -4.89 -8.83
N GLU A 132 13.89 -4.98 -7.87
CA GLU A 132 15.23 -5.59 -8.02
C GLU A 132 15.26 -7.05 -7.59
N GLY A 133 14.20 -7.52 -6.91
CA GLY A 133 14.18 -8.80 -6.24
C GLY A 133 14.77 -8.73 -4.83
N TYR A 134 14.72 -9.84 -4.13
CA TYR A 134 15.24 -9.99 -2.77
C TYR A 134 16.16 -11.21 -2.68
N ASP A 135 17.03 -11.21 -1.71
CA ASP A 135 17.94 -12.33 -1.45
C ASP A 135 17.18 -13.60 -1.08
N ASP A 136 17.74 -14.76 -1.40
CA ASP A 136 17.15 -16.03 -0.96
C ASP A 136 17.01 -16.07 0.57
N LEU A 137 15.86 -16.57 1.03
CA LEU A 137 15.54 -16.60 2.46
C LEU A 137 16.62 -17.36 3.27
N ASN A 138 17.13 -18.47 2.75
CA ASN A 138 18.15 -19.26 3.45
C ASN A 138 19.46 -18.49 3.61
N ASP A 139 19.83 -17.68 2.62
CA ASP A 139 21.05 -16.86 2.70
C ASP A 139 20.87 -15.71 3.71
N VAL A 140 19.67 -15.10 3.74
CA VAL A 140 19.33 -14.11 4.77
C VAL A 140 19.38 -14.73 6.16
N LEU A 141 18.81 -15.91 6.35
CA LEU A 141 18.81 -16.62 7.63
C LEU A 141 20.22 -16.99 8.07
N LYS A 142 21.06 -17.53 7.17
CA LYS A 142 22.46 -17.88 7.46
C LYS A 142 23.28 -16.69 7.96
N ARG A 143 23.12 -15.50 7.34
CA ARG A 143 23.87 -14.31 7.75
C ARG A 143 23.28 -13.60 8.97
N SER A 144 21.99 -13.77 9.25
CA SER A 144 21.27 -13.03 10.29
C SER A 144 21.11 -13.80 11.60
N LEU A 145 20.95 -15.13 11.56
CA LEU A 145 20.71 -15.95 12.74
C LEU A 145 22.02 -16.46 13.36
N ASN A 146 22.86 -15.55 13.81
CA ASN A 146 24.11 -15.89 14.49
C ASN A 146 23.93 -15.81 16.01
N LYS A 147 24.11 -16.94 16.68
CA LYS A 147 24.16 -16.97 18.16
C LYS A 147 25.45 -16.32 18.65
N ILE A 148 25.32 -15.41 19.60
CA ILE A 148 26.44 -14.69 20.20
C ILE A 148 26.58 -15.12 21.66
N SER A 149 27.78 -15.36 22.13
CA SER A 149 28.02 -15.61 23.55
C SER A 149 27.76 -14.36 24.39
N VAL A 150 27.48 -14.53 25.68
CA VAL A 150 27.23 -13.40 26.59
C VAL A 150 28.45 -12.47 26.68
N LEU A 151 29.65 -13.02 26.61
CA LEU A 151 30.89 -12.22 26.64
C LEU A 151 31.02 -11.37 25.37
N ASN A 152 30.87 -11.97 24.20
CA ASN A 152 30.92 -11.24 22.93
C ASN A 152 29.79 -10.21 22.84
N PHE A 153 28.63 -10.52 23.40
CA PHE A 153 27.52 -9.57 23.43
C PHE A 153 27.84 -8.35 24.29
N LYS A 154 28.45 -8.53 25.47
CA LYS A 154 28.89 -7.41 26.31
C LYS A 154 29.88 -6.50 25.59
N ASP A 155 30.80 -7.07 24.84
CA ASP A 155 31.79 -6.30 24.07
C ASP A 155 31.12 -5.52 22.94
N LEU A 156 30.17 -6.16 22.24
CA LEU A 156 29.41 -5.54 21.15
C LEU A 156 28.57 -4.34 21.63
N ILE A 157 27.86 -4.46 22.74
CA ILE A 157 26.96 -3.36 23.23
C ILE A 157 27.78 -2.17 23.78
N SER A 158 29.07 -2.33 24.06
CA SER A 158 29.93 -1.21 24.40
C SER A 158 30.21 -0.28 23.21
N ASN A 159 29.99 -0.77 21.98
CA ASN A 159 30.13 0.00 20.76
C ASN A 159 28.88 0.87 20.51
N LYS A 160 29.07 2.18 20.50
CA LYS A 160 27.97 3.17 20.28
C LYS A 160 27.25 3.04 18.92
N LYS A 161 27.81 2.30 17.97
CA LYS A 161 27.19 2.05 16.64
C LYS A 161 26.26 0.83 16.64
N ILE A 162 26.23 0.06 17.73
CA ILE A 162 25.36 -1.12 17.86
C ILE A 162 24.05 -0.71 18.51
N ILE A 163 22.94 -1.13 17.90
CA ILE A 163 21.59 -1.01 18.44
C ILE A 163 21.14 -2.39 18.88
N VAL A 164 20.66 -2.51 20.11
CA VAL A 164 20.02 -3.73 20.62
C VAL A 164 18.53 -3.61 20.42
N LEU A 165 17.94 -4.52 19.64
CA LEU A 165 16.51 -4.63 19.46
C LEU A 165 15.99 -5.78 20.33
N ASP A 166 15.14 -5.47 21.30
CA ASP A 166 14.48 -6.48 22.14
C ASP A 166 13.12 -6.83 21.52
N THR A 167 13.02 -8.07 21.05
CA THR A 167 11.84 -8.57 20.34
C THR A 167 10.97 -9.50 21.20
N ARG A 168 11.27 -9.60 22.50
CA ARG A 168 10.51 -10.44 23.43
C ARG A 168 9.09 -9.90 23.68
N ASP A 169 8.34 -10.59 24.53
CA ASP A 169 7.05 -10.10 25.02
C ASP A 169 7.21 -8.85 25.90
N SER A 170 6.23 -7.95 25.86
CA SER A 170 6.24 -6.68 26.59
C SER A 170 6.43 -6.88 28.11
N ASN A 171 5.80 -7.91 28.69
CA ASN A 171 5.94 -8.21 30.13
C ASN A 171 7.38 -8.63 30.48
N GLN A 172 8.05 -9.35 29.57
CA GLN A 172 9.45 -9.73 29.77
C GLN A 172 10.36 -8.51 29.66
N PHE A 173 10.10 -7.62 28.70
CA PHE A 173 10.87 -6.39 28.56
C PHE A 173 10.73 -5.47 29.78
N VAL A 174 9.52 -5.25 30.26
CA VAL A 174 9.25 -4.41 31.45
C VAL A 174 9.92 -4.99 32.70
N LYS A 175 9.92 -6.32 32.86
CA LYS A 175 10.56 -6.98 34.00
C LYS A 175 12.07 -6.82 34.02
N SER A 176 12.73 -6.93 32.88
CA SER A 176 14.18 -6.70 32.74
C SER A 176 14.57 -6.60 31.27
N HIS A 177 15.39 -5.62 30.91
CA HIS A 177 15.91 -5.43 29.58
C HIS A 177 17.34 -4.87 29.58
N ILE A 178 18.00 -4.95 28.44
CA ILE A 178 19.31 -4.35 28.25
C ILE A 178 19.17 -2.83 28.22
N ASN A 179 19.97 -2.14 29.00
CA ASN A 179 19.95 -0.66 29.02
C ASN A 179 20.15 -0.09 27.61
N LYS A 180 19.32 0.86 27.22
CA LYS A 180 19.26 1.50 25.88
C LYS A 180 18.81 0.56 24.74
N SER A 181 18.28 -0.63 25.03
CA SER A 181 17.63 -1.42 24.00
C SER A 181 16.32 -0.76 23.53
N ILE A 182 16.02 -0.95 22.25
CA ILE A 182 14.74 -0.55 21.67
C ILE A 182 13.81 -1.76 21.73
N PHE A 183 12.59 -1.56 22.23
CA PHE A 183 11.58 -2.62 22.27
C PHE A 183 10.68 -2.59 21.06
N ILE A 184 10.63 -3.69 20.30
CA ILE A 184 9.60 -3.94 19.28
C ILE A 184 9.27 -5.43 19.35
N GLY A 185 8.16 -5.78 20.00
CA GLY A 185 7.73 -7.17 20.14
C GLY A 185 7.41 -7.82 18.80
N LEU A 186 7.70 -9.11 18.65
CA LEU A 186 7.40 -9.85 17.41
C LEU A 186 5.91 -9.96 17.13
N ASN A 187 5.07 -9.92 18.17
CA ASN A 187 3.62 -9.97 18.03
C ASN A 187 3.08 -8.61 17.54
N GLY A 188 2.23 -8.64 16.52
CA GLY A 188 1.65 -7.42 15.96
C GLY A 188 2.33 -6.94 14.67
N ARG A 189 2.64 -5.67 14.59
CA ARG A 189 3.17 -5.03 13.37
C ARG A 189 4.70 -4.85 13.40
N PHE A 190 5.44 -5.86 13.82
CA PHE A 190 6.90 -5.77 13.95
C PHE A 190 7.59 -5.28 12.67
N ALA A 191 7.27 -5.87 11.52
CA ALA A 191 7.94 -5.54 10.26
C ALA A 191 7.67 -4.11 9.74
N PRO A 192 6.48 -3.50 9.92
CA PRO A 192 6.23 -2.11 9.57
C PRO A 192 6.89 -1.06 10.47
N TRP A 193 7.34 -1.43 11.67
CA TRP A 193 8.03 -0.51 12.63
C TRP A 193 9.50 -0.35 12.31
#